data_e1297b9a1a9322710b3e279147b56e43
#
_entry.id   e1297b9a1a9322710b3e279147b56e43
#
_cell.length_a   1.000
_cell.length_b   1.000
_cell.length_c   1.000
_cell.angle_alpha   90.00
_cell.angle_beta   90.00
_cell.angle_gamma   90.00
#
_symmetry.space_group_name_H-M   'P 1'
#
loop_
_entity.id
_entity.type
_entity.pdbx_description
1 polymer ?
#
loop_
_entity_poly.entity_id
_entity_poly.type
_entity_poly.pdbx_seq_one_letter_code
_entity_poly.pdbx_strand_id
1 'polypeptide(L)'
;ISLHLGSLFAIMFYFKKDLFDLKNNKRLLGLIIVGSIPLMIFGYILHSSDLIYFVRNVEIIAWTTLFFGFILYFSDQSKTKKNISKNLNLKSIIFIGIFQILALIPGVSRAGITITAARFLNFNRVDSTKISFLLSIPALIGASSLGITDAFKETLEISYLTIIAIVLSLSLIHI
;
A
#
# COMPACT_ATOMS: atom_id res chain seq x y z
N ILE A 1 2.80 -2.93 -14.09
CA ILE A 1 1.42 -3.47 -14.00
C ILE A 1 1.48 -4.93 -13.56
N SER A 2 2.18 -5.81 -14.26
CA SER A 2 2.26 -7.26 -14.02
C SER A 2 2.65 -7.62 -12.59
N LEU A 3 3.69 -6.98 -12.05
CA LEU A 3 4.15 -7.19 -10.66
C LEU A 3 3.09 -6.77 -9.63
N HIS A 4 2.31 -5.72 -9.91
CA HIS A 4 1.25 -5.27 -9.01
C HIS A 4 0.08 -6.25 -8.98
N LEU A 5 -0.29 -6.83 -10.13
CA LEU A 5 -1.33 -7.85 -10.21
C LEU A 5 -0.93 -9.12 -9.45
N GLY A 6 0.29 -9.62 -9.66
CA GLY A 6 0.79 -10.79 -8.93
C GLY A 6 0.80 -10.58 -7.41
N SER A 7 1.31 -9.42 -6.95
CA SER A 7 1.32 -9.07 -5.52
C SER A 7 -0.10 -8.91 -4.96
N LEU A 8 -1.05 -8.35 -5.73
CA LEU A 8 -2.44 -8.21 -5.34
C LEU A 8 -3.09 -9.58 -5.07
N PHE A 9 -2.97 -10.51 -6.03
CA PHE A 9 -3.51 -11.86 -5.88
C PHE A 9 -2.91 -12.58 -4.68
N ALA A 10 -1.62 -12.44 -4.48
CA ALA A 10 -0.91 -13.07 -3.39
C ALA A 10 -1.37 -12.54 -2.01
N ILE A 11 -1.53 -11.21 -1.85
CA ILE A 11 -2.04 -10.61 -0.61
C ILE A 11 -3.51 -11.01 -0.39
N MET A 12 -4.33 -11.02 -1.43
CA MET A 12 -5.72 -11.45 -1.33
C MET A 12 -5.83 -12.92 -0.90
N PHE A 13 -4.97 -13.79 -1.42
CA PHE A 13 -4.93 -15.19 -1.04
C PHE A 13 -4.48 -15.38 0.42
N TYR A 14 -3.46 -14.64 0.85
CA TYR A 14 -2.96 -14.70 2.23
C TYR A 14 -4.02 -14.23 3.24
N PHE A 15 -4.67 -13.11 2.96
CA PHE A 15 -5.70 -12.53 3.83
C PHE A 15 -7.13 -12.98 3.50
N LYS A 16 -7.30 -14.07 2.75
CA LYS A 16 -8.63 -14.58 2.34
C LYS A 16 -9.61 -14.72 3.52
N LYS A 17 -9.16 -15.19 4.67
CA LYS A 17 -10.02 -15.33 5.86
C LYS A 17 -10.52 -13.97 6.36
N ASP A 18 -9.64 -12.95 6.38
CA ASP A 18 -10.03 -11.59 6.81
C ASP A 18 -10.94 -10.90 5.78
N LEU A 19 -10.77 -11.19 4.49
CA LEU A 19 -11.52 -10.57 3.40
C LEU A 19 -12.90 -11.22 3.19
N PHE A 20 -12.98 -12.56 3.28
CA PHE A 20 -14.22 -13.30 2.98
C PHE A 20 -15.11 -13.51 4.20
N ASP A 21 -14.59 -13.36 5.43
CA ASP A 21 -15.43 -13.36 6.63
C ASP A 21 -16.13 -12.00 6.81
N LEU A 22 -17.05 -11.73 5.86
CA LEU A 22 -17.82 -10.48 5.82
C LEU A 22 -18.71 -10.27 7.04
N LYS A 23 -19.09 -11.34 7.76
CA LYS A 23 -19.93 -11.22 8.97
C LYS A 23 -19.16 -10.57 10.11
N ASN A 24 -17.94 -11.02 10.36
CA ASN A 24 -17.14 -10.59 11.51
C ASN A 24 -16.24 -9.37 11.20
N ASN A 25 -15.86 -9.18 9.94
CA ASN A 25 -14.86 -8.20 9.53
C ASN A 25 -15.41 -6.97 8.77
N LYS A 26 -16.73 -6.79 8.68
CA LYS A 26 -17.35 -5.63 7.98
C LYS A 26 -16.75 -4.28 8.40
N ARG A 27 -16.57 -4.09 9.71
CA ARG A 27 -15.99 -2.87 10.25
C ARG A 27 -14.55 -2.67 9.80
N LEU A 28 -13.74 -3.73 9.83
CA LEU A 28 -12.33 -3.67 9.41
C LEU A 28 -12.25 -3.32 7.92
N LEU A 29 -13.01 -4.00 7.07
CA LEU A 29 -13.03 -3.76 5.63
C LEU A 29 -13.51 -2.34 5.30
N GLY A 30 -14.56 -1.85 5.95
CA GLY A 30 -15.01 -0.48 5.79
C GLY A 30 -13.94 0.55 6.18
N LEU A 31 -13.22 0.32 7.28
CA LEU A 31 -12.11 1.17 7.68
C LEU A 31 -10.96 1.16 6.66
N ILE A 32 -10.62 -0.01 6.11
CA ILE A 32 -9.56 -0.13 5.09
C ILE A 32 -9.94 0.63 3.82
N ILE A 33 -11.19 0.53 3.37
CA ILE A 33 -11.66 1.29 2.20
C ILE A 33 -11.54 2.79 2.48
N VAL A 34 -12.05 3.28 3.62
CA VAL A 34 -11.98 4.70 3.99
C VAL A 34 -10.52 5.18 4.10
N GLY A 35 -9.64 4.38 4.72
CA GLY A 35 -8.22 4.70 4.83
C GLY A 35 -7.47 4.76 3.50
N SER A 36 -7.99 4.12 2.46
CA SER A 36 -7.39 4.13 1.13
C SER A 36 -7.84 5.32 0.26
N ILE A 37 -8.97 5.96 0.60
CA ILE A 37 -9.53 7.08 -0.16
C ILE A 37 -8.51 8.22 -0.38
N PRO A 38 -7.79 8.71 0.65
CA PRO A 38 -6.83 9.80 0.47
C PRO A 38 -5.77 9.47 -0.60
N LEU A 39 -5.17 8.28 -0.53
CA LEU A 39 -4.19 7.84 -1.53
C LEU A 39 -4.79 7.76 -2.94
N MET A 40 -6.01 7.24 -3.07
CA MET A 40 -6.66 7.09 -4.38
C MET A 40 -6.93 8.46 -5.01
N ILE A 41 -7.42 9.44 -4.25
CA ILE A 41 -7.68 10.81 -4.73
C ILE A 41 -6.36 11.46 -5.16
N PHE A 42 -5.36 11.52 -4.29
CA PHE A 42 -4.09 12.15 -4.61
C PHE A 42 -3.31 11.40 -5.70
N GLY A 43 -3.40 10.07 -5.73
CA GLY A 43 -2.79 9.25 -6.78
C GLY A 43 -3.41 9.54 -8.16
N TYR A 44 -4.74 9.70 -8.23
CA TYR A 44 -5.42 10.07 -9.46
C TYR A 44 -5.04 11.49 -9.93
N ILE A 45 -5.01 12.46 -9.01
CA ILE A 45 -4.59 13.83 -9.32
C ILE A 45 -3.14 13.85 -9.83
N LEU A 46 -2.25 13.11 -9.19
CA LEU A 46 -0.85 13.04 -9.58
C LEU A 46 -0.66 12.33 -10.93
N HIS A 47 -1.48 11.32 -11.22
CA HIS A 47 -1.46 10.61 -12.49
C HIS A 47 -1.93 11.51 -13.64
N SER A 48 -2.93 12.37 -13.42
CA SER A 48 -3.45 13.31 -14.41
C SER A 48 -2.57 14.56 -14.60
N SER A 49 -1.66 14.82 -13.67
CA SER A 49 -0.68 15.90 -13.74
C SER A 49 0.69 15.31 -14.03
N ASP A 50 1.40 15.73 -15.06
CA ASP A 50 2.74 15.21 -15.41
C ASP A 50 3.82 15.48 -14.36
N LEU A 51 3.42 15.90 -13.16
CA LEU A 51 4.32 16.24 -12.04
C LEU A 51 5.19 15.06 -11.57
N ILE A 52 4.74 13.82 -11.78
CA ILE A 52 5.48 12.63 -11.35
C ILE A 52 6.84 12.50 -12.05
N TYR A 53 6.97 13.04 -13.26
CA TYR A 53 8.22 12.97 -14.03
C TYR A 53 9.33 13.86 -13.42
N PHE A 54 8.96 14.98 -12.80
CA PHE A 54 9.94 15.90 -12.17
C PHE A 54 10.56 15.34 -10.89
N VAL A 55 9.86 14.46 -10.18
CA VAL A 55 10.31 13.89 -8.90
C VAL A 55 11.03 12.55 -9.07
N ARG A 56 11.04 11.95 -10.26
CA ARG A 56 11.73 10.67 -10.55
C ARG A 56 13.22 10.88 -10.82
N ASN A 57 13.94 11.35 -9.82
CA ASN A 57 15.38 11.47 -9.87
C ASN A 57 16.01 10.49 -8.86
N VAL A 58 17.10 9.83 -9.25
CA VAL A 58 17.83 8.86 -8.41
C VAL A 58 18.29 9.48 -7.08
N GLU A 59 18.71 10.73 -7.12
CA GLU A 59 19.14 11.45 -5.93
C GLU A 59 17.98 11.69 -4.94
N ILE A 60 16.81 12.10 -5.45
CA ILE A 60 15.60 12.26 -4.65
C ILE A 60 15.20 10.91 -4.03
N ILE A 61 15.22 9.83 -4.81
CA ILE A 61 14.89 8.49 -4.33
C ILE A 61 15.84 8.07 -3.21
N ALA A 62 17.15 8.33 -3.34
CA ALA A 62 18.13 7.98 -2.33
C ALA A 62 17.87 8.71 -1.01
N TRP A 63 17.69 10.03 -1.07
CA TRP A 63 17.44 10.86 0.11
C TRP A 63 16.11 10.55 0.78
N THR A 64 15.05 10.37 0.02
CA THR A 64 13.72 10.01 0.58
C THR A 64 13.75 8.64 1.22
N THR A 65 14.38 7.65 0.60
CA THR A 65 14.53 6.30 1.17
C THR A 65 15.28 6.34 2.49
N LEU A 66 16.39 7.08 2.55
CA LEU A 66 17.18 7.25 3.77
C LEU A 66 16.35 7.92 4.87
N PHE A 67 15.73 9.06 4.57
CA PHE A 67 14.97 9.84 5.53
C PHE A 67 13.78 9.06 6.10
N PHE A 68 12.96 8.47 5.25
CA PHE A 68 11.81 7.69 5.70
C PHE A 68 12.21 6.36 6.35
N GLY A 69 13.36 5.80 6.00
CA GLY A 69 13.96 4.68 6.72
C GLY A 69 14.29 5.03 8.18
N PHE A 70 14.88 6.20 8.43
CA PHE A 70 15.12 6.71 9.79
C PHE A 70 13.81 6.93 10.56
N ILE A 71 12.79 7.51 9.91
CA ILE A 71 11.49 7.73 10.56
C ILE A 71 10.85 6.38 10.95
N LEU A 72 10.93 5.38 10.08
CA LEU A 72 10.45 4.03 10.39
C LEU A 72 11.19 3.45 11.59
N TYR A 73 12.52 3.57 11.65
CA TYR A 73 13.32 3.10 12.76
C TYR A 73 12.90 3.74 14.09
N PHE A 74 12.73 5.07 14.13
CA PHE A 74 12.27 5.75 15.33
C PHE A 74 10.83 5.37 15.71
N SER A 75 9.94 5.24 14.74
CA SER A 75 8.56 4.84 15.00
C SER A 75 8.46 3.43 15.59
N ASP A 76 9.37 2.54 15.19
CA ASP A 76 9.38 1.16 15.66
C ASP A 76 9.79 1.02 17.14
N GLN A 77 10.45 2.02 17.71
CA GLN A 77 10.76 2.10 19.12
C GLN A 77 9.56 2.50 19.99
N SER A 78 8.43 2.89 19.36
CA SER A 78 7.22 3.28 20.09
C SER A 78 6.66 2.14 20.95
N LYS A 79 6.16 2.49 22.14
CA LYS A 79 5.58 1.51 23.08
C LYS A 79 4.36 0.84 22.44
N THR A 80 4.32 -0.48 22.53
CA THR A 80 3.22 -1.29 22.00
C THR A 80 2.09 -1.34 23.02
N LYS A 81 0.94 -0.75 22.71
CA LYS A 81 -0.23 -0.72 23.61
C LYS A 81 -1.55 -1.06 22.91
N LYS A 82 -1.59 -1.05 21.58
CA LYS A 82 -2.84 -1.17 20.81
C LYS A 82 -2.84 -2.36 19.88
N ASN A 83 -4.04 -2.93 19.70
CA ASN A 83 -4.32 -4.03 18.79
C ASN A 83 -5.45 -3.62 17.82
N ILE A 84 -5.48 -4.20 16.62
CA ILE A 84 -6.51 -3.93 15.60
C ILE A 84 -7.91 -4.16 16.17
N SER A 85 -8.15 -5.32 16.79
CA SER A 85 -9.48 -5.75 17.22
C SER A 85 -10.18 -4.77 18.17
N LYS A 86 -9.42 -4.11 19.03
CA LYS A 86 -9.95 -3.22 20.07
C LYS A 86 -9.79 -1.72 19.77
N ASN A 87 -8.72 -1.35 19.09
CA ASN A 87 -8.28 0.05 19.03
C ASN A 87 -8.31 0.67 17.63
N LEU A 88 -8.50 -0.13 16.56
CA LEU A 88 -8.61 0.44 15.22
C LEU A 88 -9.96 1.14 15.08
N ASN A 89 -9.92 2.45 14.84
CA ASN A 89 -11.07 3.30 14.67
C ASN A 89 -10.91 4.23 13.46
N LEU A 90 -11.95 4.96 13.13
CA LEU A 90 -11.96 5.85 11.97
C LEU A 90 -10.84 6.91 12.02
N LYS A 91 -10.57 7.49 13.20
CA LYS A 91 -9.51 8.49 13.37
C LYS A 91 -8.13 7.88 13.07
N SER A 92 -7.87 6.68 13.60
CA SER A 92 -6.60 5.98 13.38
C SER A 92 -6.38 5.63 11.92
N ILE A 93 -7.42 5.12 11.23
CA ILE A 93 -7.26 4.71 9.84
C ILE A 93 -7.14 5.88 8.88
N ILE A 94 -7.83 7.01 9.14
CA ILE A 94 -7.67 8.24 8.38
C ILE A 94 -6.25 8.79 8.55
N PHE A 95 -5.73 8.80 9.78
CA PHE A 95 -4.35 9.22 10.03
C PHE A 95 -3.35 8.37 9.21
N ILE A 96 -3.49 7.05 9.25
CA ILE A 96 -2.63 6.14 8.46
C ILE A 96 -2.82 6.39 6.96
N GLY A 97 -4.06 6.62 6.50
CA GLY A 97 -4.38 6.91 5.10
C GLY A 97 -3.78 8.24 4.61
N ILE A 98 -3.73 9.27 5.45
CA ILE A 98 -3.06 10.54 5.12
C ILE A 98 -1.54 10.30 4.99
N PHE A 99 -0.93 9.57 5.92
CA PHE A 99 0.49 9.21 5.79
C PHE A 99 0.76 8.40 4.53
N GLN A 100 -0.17 7.58 4.10
CA GLN A 100 -0.04 6.78 2.87
C GLN A 100 0.10 7.66 1.61
N ILE A 101 -0.38 8.91 1.61
CA ILE A 101 -0.18 9.85 0.49
C ILE A 101 1.31 10.07 0.23
N LEU A 102 2.13 10.08 1.28
CA LEU A 102 3.59 10.25 1.14
C LEU A 102 4.24 9.14 0.32
N ALA A 103 3.58 7.98 0.17
CA ALA A 103 4.06 6.90 -0.68
C ALA A 103 4.01 7.23 -2.19
N LEU A 104 3.36 8.33 -2.58
CA LEU A 104 3.41 8.86 -3.94
C LEU A 104 4.76 9.52 -4.27
N ILE A 105 5.53 9.87 -3.24
CA ILE A 105 6.89 10.40 -3.42
C ILE A 105 7.82 9.22 -3.75
N PRO A 106 8.59 9.29 -4.86
CA PRO A 106 9.55 8.24 -5.21
C PRO A 106 10.57 8.00 -4.10
N GLY A 107 10.84 6.72 -3.80
CA GLY A 107 11.73 6.31 -2.70
C GLY A 107 11.03 6.09 -1.36
N VAL A 108 9.82 6.61 -1.17
CA VAL A 108 9.02 6.32 0.03
C VAL A 108 8.33 4.97 -0.11
N SER A 109 8.73 4.02 0.69
CA SER A 109 8.07 2.72 0.74
C SER A 109 6.64 2.86 1.25
N ARG A 110 5.63 2.47 0.46
CA ARG A 110 4.23 2.48 0.88
C ARG A 110 4.01 1.65 2.15
N ALA A 111 4.55 0.44 2.18
CA ALA A 111 4.47 -0.40 3.38
C ALA A 111 5.19 0.25 4.56
N GLY A 112 6.37 0.80 4.33
CA GLY A 112 7.15 1.49 5.36
C GLY A 112 6.39 2.65 5.99
N ILE A 113 5.81 3.54 5.19
CA ILE A 113 5.12 4.74 5.73
C ILE A 113 3.81 4.40 6.45
N THR A 114 3.05 3.40 5.99
CA THR A 114 1.83 2.95 6.67
C THR A 114 2.14 2.22 7.97
N ILE A 115 3.20 1.40 8.01
CA ILE A 115 3.70 0.80 9.26
C ILE A 115 4.16 1.89 10.21
N THR A 116 4.93 2.87 9.74
CA THR A 116 5.39 4.02 10.53
C THR A 116 4.22 4.74 11.20
N ALA A 117 3.18 5.08 10.44
CA ALA A 117 2.00 5.76 10.97
C ALA A 117 1.26 4.91 12.00
N ALA A 118 1.10 3.61 11.76
CA ALA A 118 0.48 2.70 12.71
C ALA A 118 1.32 2.53 13.99
N ARG A 119 2.65 2.50 13.88
CA ARG A 119 3.56 2.46 15.02
C ARG A 119 3.51 3.75 15.85
N PHE A 120 3.45 4.92 15.22
CA PHE A 120 3.23 6.18 15.96
C PHE A 120 1.92 6.21 16.74
N LEU A 121 0.90 5.51 16.26
CA LEU A 121 -0.35 5.31 17.00
C LEU A 121 -0.25 4.22 18.07
N ASN A 122 0.94 3.65 18.32
CA ASN A 122 1.23 2.59 19.30
C ASN A 122 0.60 1.22 18.99
N PHE A 123 0.26 0.92 17.73
CA PHE A 123 -0.11 -0.44 17.34
C PHE A 123 1.12 -1.36 17.42
N ASN A 124 0.91 -2.64 17.76
CA ASN A 124 1.98 -3.62 17.75
C ASN A 124 2.51 -3.87 16.31
N ARG A 125 3.71 -4.45 16.20
CA ARG A 125 4.36 -4.69 14.90
C ARG A 125 3.51 -5.54 13.95
N VAL A 126 2.96 -6.65 14.45
CA VAL A 126 2.15 -7.58 13.67
C VAL A 126 0.89 -6.88 13.13
N ASP A 127 0.19 -6.15 13.98
CA ASP A 127 -1.01 -5.43 13.59
C ASP A 127 -0.70 -4.25 12.65
N SER A 128 0.41 -3.54 12.87
CA SER A 128 0.86 -2.47 11.97
C SER A 128 1.14 -3.01 10.57
N THR A 129 1.80 -4.15 10.48
CA THR A 129 2.06 -4.84 9.21
C THR A 129 0.75 -5.34 8.58
N LYS A 130 -0.16 -5.91 9.37
CA LYS A 130 -1.48 -6.36 8.89
C LYS A 130 -2.29 -5.19 8.31
N ILE A 131 -2.36 -4.05 9.00
CA ILE A 131 -3.02 -2.83 8.48
C ILE A 131 -2.40 -2.39 7.17
N SER A 132 -1.07 -2.35 7.09
CA SER A 132 -0.34 -1.96 5.89
C SER A 132 -0.67 -2.85 4.68
N PHE A 133 -0.67 -4.18 4.86
CA PHE A 133 -1.02 -5.11 3.79
C PHE A 133 -2.48 -5.00 3.37
N LEU A 134 -3.41 -4.88 4.31
CA LEU A 134 -4.82 -4.70 3.98
C LEU A 134 -5.07 -3.39 3.21
N LEU A 135 -4.45 -2.27 3.61
CA LEU A 135 -4.50 -1.00 2.87
C LEU A 135 -3.87 -1.10 1.47
N SER A 136 -2.97 -2.07 1.27
CA SER A 136 -2.37 -2.27 -0.04
C SER A 136 -3.35 -2.80 -1.08
N ILE A 137 -4.40 -3.52 -0.68
CA ILE A 137 -5.35 -4.14 -1.60
C ILE A 137 -6.09 -3.08 -2.44
N PRO A 138 -6.82 -2.11 -1.84
CA PRO A 138 -7.46 -1.05 -2.63
C PRO A 138 -6.46 -0.21 -3.42
N ALA A 139 -5.28 0.07 -2.85
CA ALA A 139 -4.25 0.84 -3.52
C ALA A 139 -3.70 0.12 -4.78
N LEU A 140 -3.46 -1.20 -4.70
CA LEU A 140 -3.02 -2.01 -5.84
C LEU A 140 -4.11 -2.15 -6.89
N ILE A 141 -5.39 -2.27 -6.48
CA ILE A 141 -6.52 -2.27 -7.41
C ILE A 141 -6.55 -0.94 -8.19
N GLY A 142 -6.46 0.19 -7.48
CA GLY A 142 -6.44 1.51 -8.10
C GLY A 142 -5.26 1.69 -9.06
N ALA A 143 -4.05 1.36 -8.64
CA ALA A 143 -2.85 1.46 -9.47
C ALA A 143 -2.90 0.52 -10.69
N SER A 144 -3.43 -0.70 -10.52
CA SER A 144 -3.58 -1.64 -11.62
C SER A 144 -4.63 -1.19 -12.63
N SER A 145 -5.74 -0.61 -12.17
CA SER A 145 -6.79 -0.10 -13.08
C SER A 145 -6.28 1.07 -13.92
N LEU A 146 -5.55 2.02 -13.33
CA LEU A 146 -4.91 3.12 -14.08
C LEU A 146 -3.88 2.57 -15.07
N GLY A 147 -3.02 1.66 -14.64
CA GLY A 147 -2.04 1.07 -15.53
C GLY A 147 -2.66 0.26 -16.68
N ILE A 148 -3.76 -0.43 -16.46
CA ILE A 148 -4.49 -1.14 -17.53
C ILE A 148 -5.06 -0.13 -18.53
N THR A 149 -5.64 0.98 -18.07
CA THR A 149 -6.17 2.02 -18.99
C THR A 149 -5.08 2.65 -19.85
N ASP A 150 -3.88 2.86 -19.29
CA ASP A 150 -2.73 3.37 -20.05
C ASP A 150 -2.22 2.34 -21.06
N ALA A 151 -2.16 1.08 -20.66
CA ALA A 151 -1.75 -0.01 -21.54
C ALA A 151 -2.70 -0.20 -22.73
N PHE A 152 -4.01 0.04 -22.57
CA PHE A 152 -4.95 0.01 -23.69
C PHE A 152 -4.76 1.16 -24.68
N LYS A 153 -4.16 2.27 -24.25
CA LYS A 153 -3.81 3.39 -25.13
C LYS A 153 -2.54 3.13 -25.96
N GLU A 154 -1.62 2.35 -25.38
CA GLU A 154 -0.36 1.94 -26.00
C GLU A 154 -0.49 0.47 -26.40
N THR A 155 -0.99 0.14 -27.61
CA THR A 155 -1.14 -1.23 -28.15
C THR A 155 -0.57 -2.36 -27.27
N LEU A 156 -1.47 -3.05 -26.54
CA LEU A 156 -1.13 -4.13 -25.61
C LEU A 156 -0.47 -5.30 -26.33
N GLU A 157 0.85 -5.40 -26.29
CA GLU A 157 1.54 -6.66 -26.52
C GLU A 157 1.65 -7.42 -25.18
N ILE A 158 0.77 -8.40 -24.96
CA ILE A 158 0.92 -9.32 -23.83
C ILE A 158 2.09 -10.25 -24.16
N SER A 159 3.28 -9.82 -23.78
CA SER A 159 4.48 -10.65 -23.90
C SER A 159 4.45 -11.79 -22.88
N TYR A 160 5.06 -12.95 -23.21
CA TYR A 160 5.29 -14.04 -22.25
C TYR A 160 6.02 -13.58 -20.98
N LEU A 161 6.84 -12.53 -21.07
CA LEU A 161 7.51 -11.89 -19.92
C LEU A 161 6.50 -11.28 -18.92
N THR A 162 5.36 -10.78 -19.40
CA THR A 162 4.28 -10.28 -18.54
C THR A 162 3.71 -11.40 -17.67
N ILE A 163 3.47 -12.57 -18.25
CA ILE A 163 2.94 -13.74 -17.53
C ILE A 163 3.96 -14.24 -16.52
N ILE A 164 5.23 -14.36 -16.91
CA ILE A 164 6.31 -14.74 -16.00
C ILE A 164 6.41 -13.78 -14.82
N ALA A 165 6.34 -12.47 -15.06
CA ALA A 165 6.40 -11.46 -14.01
C ALA A 165 5.24 -11.58 -13.01
N ILE A 166 4.02 -11.89 -13.47
CA ILE A 166 2.86 -12.14 -12.60
C ILE A 166 3.10 -13.38 -11.74
N VAL A 167 3.55 -14.48 -12.34
CA VAL A 167 3.78 -15.74 -11.64
C VAL A 167 4.90 -15.59 -10.61
N LEU A 168 6.01 -14.96 -10.97
CA LEU A 168 7.11 -14.69 -10.03
C LEU A 168 6.67 -13.79 -8.88
N SER A 169 5.93 -12.73 -9.16
CA SER A 169 5.41 -11.83 -8.14
C SER A 169 4.42 -12.52 -7.19
N LEU A 170 3.61 -13.45 -7.71
CA LEU A 170 2.72 -14.29 -6.91
C LEU A 170 3.52 -15.25 -6.01
N SER A 171 4.62 -15.83 -6.52
CA SER A 171 5.42 -16.81 -5.78
C SER A 171 6.23 -16.20 -4.65
N LEU A 172 6.65 -14.93 -4.75
CA LEU A 172 7.44 -14.25 -3.72
C LEU A 172 6.76 -14.16 -2.35
N ILE A 173 5.44 -14.23 -2.30
CA ILE A 173 4.69 -14.24 -1.04
C ILE A 173 4.75 -15.61 -0.33
N HIS A 174 5.09 -16.66 -1.04
CA HIS A 174 5.30 -17.99 -0.43
C HIS A 174 6.58 -18.06 0.41
N ILE A 175 7.49 -17.14 0.23
CA ILE A 175 8.75 -17.05 0.97
C ILE A 175 8.57 -16.19 2.21
#